data_c7f7fdb7a423118e6757001521acdf8f
#
_entry.id   c7f7fdb7a423118e6757001521acdf8f
#
_cell.length_a   1.000
_cell.length_b   1.000
_cell.length_c   1.000
_cell.angle_alpha   90.00
_cell.angle_beta   90.00
_cell.angle_gamma   90.00
#
_symmetry.space_group_name_H-M   'P 1'
#
loop_
_entity.id
_entity.type
_entity.pdbx_description
1 polymer ?
#
loop_
_entity_poly.entity_id
_entity_poly.type
_entity_poly.pdbx_seq_one_letter_code
_entity_poly.pdbx_strand_id
1 'polypeptide(L)'
;EAEAIAAARRYLEFYLLATADAVTVPENAAQIGDVIPENRRRPYDMRNVMTALVDQDSALELAPKWGRSMLTAFARLGGRTIGVYANQPKSPLAGAIDADAADKAARFIELCDAYDYPIVSLIDNPGYMVGPKAERDGIARHHARPLAALHHRSVPLYAVQLRKAYGLGPYAMSGWGSARRV
;
A
#
# COMPACT_ATOMS: atom_id res chain seq x y z
N GLU A 1 8.64 16.63 -20.15
CA GLU A 1 9.96 16.00 -20.26
C GLU A 1 10.72 16.11 -18.92
N ALA A 2 10.92 17.31 -18.38
CA ALA A 2 11.65 17.53 -17.12
C ALA A 2 11.04 16.76 -15.92
N GLU A 3 9.71 16.76 -15.79
CA GLU A 3 9.00 16.01 -14.75
C GLU A 3 9.22 14.51 -14.86
N ALA A 4 9.24 13.97 -16.07
CA ALA A 4 9.47 12.53 -16.30
C ALA A 4 10.90 12.14 -15.91
N ILE A 5 11.88 12.98 -16.23
CA ILE A 5 13.29 12.77 -15.85
C ILE A 5 13.44 12.84 -14.33
N ALA A 6 12.80 13.82 -13.67
CA ALA A 6 12.82 13.94 -12.22
C ALA A 6 12.19 12.72 -11.54
N ALA A 7 11.06 12.23 -12.05
CA ALA A 7 10.41 11.02 -11.54
C ALA A 7 11.29 9.78 -11.72
N ALA A 8 11.95 9.63 -12.88
CA ALA A 8 12.86 8.52 -13.14
C ALA A 8 14.08 8.57 -12.21
N ARG A 9 14.67 9.74 -11.99
CA ARG A 9 15.79 9.91 -11.04
C ARG A 9 15.38 9.54 -9.63
N ARG A 10 14.23 10.04 -9.16
CA ARG A 10 13.70 9.72 -7.83
C ARG A 10 13.41 8.23 -7.66
N TYR A 11 12.93 7.57 -8.70
CA TYR A 11 12.73 6.12 -8.68
C TYR A 11 14.06 5.37 -8.54
N LEU A 12 15.09 5.78 -9.28
CA LEU A 12 16.42 5.17 -9.22
C LEU A 12 17.15 5.38 -7.90
N GLU A 13 16.85 6.46 -7.17
CA GLU A 13 17.42 6.74 -5.84
C GLU A 13 17.11 5.64 -4.82
N PHE A 14 15.97 4.96 -4.95
CA PHE A 14 15.64 3.83 -4.08
C PHE A 14 16.57 2.64 -4.27
N TYR A 15 17.20 2.54 -5.44
CA TYR A 15 18.13 1.48 -5.79
C TYR A 15 19.58 1.82 -5.50
N LEU A 16 19.97 3.04 -5.86
CA LEU A 16 21.38 3.42 -5.96
C LEU A 16 21.92 3.97 -4.64
N LEU A 17 21.05 4.49 -3.79
CA LEU A 17 21.47 5.06 -2.52
C LEU A 17 21.40 3.99 -1.42
N ALA A 18 22.59 3.66 -0.89
CA ALA A 18 22.72 2.80 0.27
C ALA A 18 21.84 3.32 1.43
N THR A 19 21.20 2.40 2.14
CA THR A 19 20.40 2.70 3.31
C THR A 19 21.31 3.25 4.42
N ALA A 20 20.88 4.31 5.09
CA ALA A 20 21.59 4.80 6.27
C ALA A 20 21.53 3.75 7.39
N ASP A 21 22.64 3.57 8.10
CA ASP A 21 22.72 2.66 9.26
C ASP A 21 21.97 3.16 10.48
N ALA A 22 21.56 4.42 10.51
CA ALA A 22 20.85 5.04 11.63
C ALA A 22 19.35 4.84 11.50
N VAL A 23 18.76 4.11 12.44
CA VAL A 23 17.29 4.01 12.59
C VAL A 23 16.80 5.31 13.24
N THR A 24 16.18 6.17 12.45
CA THR A 24 15.48 7.36 12.97
C THR A 24 13.97 7.07 12.96
N VAL A 25 13.31 7.36 14.07
CA VAL A 25 11.84 7.32 14.13
C VAL A 25 11.33 8.60 13.43
N PRO A 26 10.38 8.50 12.48
CA PRO A 26 9.81 9.68 11.85
C PRO A 26 9.26 10.64 12.91
N GLU A 27 9.61 11.92 12.82
CA GLU A 27 9.18 12.95 13.79
C GLU A 27 7.65 13.04 13.92
N ASN A 28 6.94 12.70 12.85
CA ASN A 28 5.49 12.79 12.79
C ASN A 28 4.77 11.48 13.20
N ALA A 29 5.47 10.46 13.63
CA ALA A 29 4.87 9.16 13.99
C ALA A 29 3.80 9.30 15.10
N ALA A 30 3.99 10.21 16.06
CA ALA A 30 3.02 10.47 17.12
C ALA A 30 1.70 11.09 16.60
N GLN A 31 1.71 11.72 15.42
CA GLN A 31 0.56 12.40 14.83
C GLN A 31 -0.34 11.48 13.98
N ILE A 32 0.05 10.22 13.76
CA ILE A 32 -0.73 9.26 12.94
C ILE A 32 -2.14 9.12 13.50
N GLY A 33 -2.31 9.12 14.82
CA GLY A 33 -3.61 9.05 15.48
C GLY A 33 -4.54 10.19 15.12
N ASP A 34 -4.00 11.39 14.94
CA ASP A 34 -4.79 12.61 14.65
C ASP A 34 -5.28 12.66 13.19
N VAL A 35 -4.59 11.95 12.29
CA VAL A 35 -4.96 11.88 10.87
C VAL A 35 -6.22 11.03 10.65
N ILE A 36 -6.43 10.04 11.51
CA ILE A 36 -7.56 9.10 11.39
C ILE A 36 -8.76 9.65 12.18
N PRO A 37 -9.86 10.05 11.50
CA PRO A 37 -11.01 10.62 12.21
C PRO A 37 -11.62 9.63 13.21
N GLU A 38 -11.98 10.10 14.40
CA GLU A 38 -12.75 9.32 15.41
C GLU A 38 -14.08 8.81 14.84
N ASN A 39 -14.76 9.65 14.06
CA ASN A 39 -15.96 9.25 13.34
C ASN A 39 -15.61 8.27 12.22
N ARG A 40 -15.94 7.00 12.44
CA ARG A 40 -15.66 5.89 11.53
C ARG A 40 -16.30 6.02 10.14
N ARG A 41 -17.33 6.86 9.99
CA ARG A 41 -18.00 7.13 8.70
C ARG A 41 -17.31 8.22 7.90
N ARG A 42 -16.48 9.06 8.53
CA ARG A 42 -15.76 10.13 7.84
C ARG A 42 -14.59 9.55 7.05
N PRO A 43 -14.53 9.74 5.71
CA PRO A 43 -13.38 9.34 4.93
C PRO A 43 -12.16 10.23 5.26
N TYR A 44 -10.97 9.67 5.09
CA TYR A 44 -9.70 10.40 5.20
C TYR A 44 -8.77 9.98 4.07
N ASP A 45 -7.76 10.80 3.81
CA ASP A 45 -6.76 10.50 2.78
C ASP A 45 -5.65 9.63 3.40
N MET A 46 -5.53 8.41 2.92
CA MET A 46 -4.52 7.48 3.42
C MET A 46 -3.09 7.95 3.12
N ARG A 47 -2.90 8.87 2.15
CA ARG A 47 -1.59 9.49 1.90
C ARG A 47 -1.06 10.21 3.12
N ASN A 48 -1.93 10.86 3.89
CA ASN A 48 -1.52 11.56 5.11
C ASN A 48 -1.02 10.59 6.19
N VAL A 49 -1.63 9.41 6.30
CA VAL A 49 -1.14 8.36 7.21
C VAL A 49 0.20 7.82 6.73
N MET A 50 0.32 7.56 5.43
CA MET A 50 1.54 7.06 4.83
C MET A 50 2.71 8.05 5.03
N THR A 51 2.49 9.35 4.76
CA THR A 51 3.54 10.36 4.93
C THR A 51 3.93 10.60 6.39
N ALA A 52 3.01 10.38 7.34
CA ALA A 52 3.33 10.45 8.76
C ALA A 52 4.10 9.21 9.26
N LEU A 53 3.97 8.07 8.55
CA LEU A 53 4.65 6.82 8.90
C LEU A 53 6.09 6.76 8.41
N VAL A 54 6.38 7.35 7.25
CA VAL A 54 7.68 7.21 6.57
C VAL A 54 8.57 8.44 6.78
N ASP A 55 9.83 8.33 6.43
CA ASP A 55 10.77 9.44 6.52
C ASP A 55 10.29 10.63 5.68
N GLN A 56 10.55 11.83 6.16
CA GLN A 56 10.08 13.06 5.53
C GLN A 56 10.44 13.10 4.04
N ASP A 57 9.47 13.48 3.20
CA ASP A 57 9.60 13.63 1.74
C ASP A 57 10.13 12.40 1.00
N SER A 58 10.21 11.23 1.66
CA SER A 58 10.72 10.01 1.04
C SER A 58 9.71 9.29 0.15
N ALA A 59 8.41 9.49 0.34
CA ALA A 59 7.38 8.74 -0.37
C ALA A 59 7.33 9.08 -1.88
N LEU A 60 7.37 8.05 -2.72
CA LEU A 60 7.14 8.11 -4.16
C LEU A 60 5.93 7.25 -4.51
N GLU A 61 4.75 7.85 -4.72
CA GLU A 61 3.56 7.12 -5.13
C GLU A 61 3.68 6.66 -6.58
N LEU A 62 3.41 5.36 -6.81
CA LEU A 62 3.42 4.74 -8.12
C LEU A 62 1.99 4.66 -8.67
N ALA A 63 1.83 4.98 -9.96
CA ALA A 63 0.56 4.92 -10.68
C ALA A 63 -0.63 5.59 -9.95
N PRO A 64 -0.54 6.86 -9.51
CA PRO A 64 -1.57 7.52 -8.69
C PRO A 64 -2.92 7.69 -9.40
N LYS A 65 -2.94 7.63 -10.73
CA LYS A 65 -4.15 7.79 -11.55
C LYS A 65 -4.85 6.48 -11.88
N TRP A 66 -4.22 5.31 -11.64
CA TRP A 66 -4.76 3.98 -11.91
C TRP A 66 -5.02 3.23 -10.60
N GLY A 67 -6.10 2.42 -10.54
CA GLY A 67 -6.48 1.66 -9.35
C GLY A 67 -6.58 2.55 -8.10
N ARG A 68 -7.33 3.65 -8.19
CA ARG A 68 -7.31 4.77 -7.21
C ARG A 68 -7.78 4.40 -5.80
N SER A 69 -8.42 3.25 -5.63
CA SER A 69 -8.79 2.71 -4.30
C SER A 69 -7.62 2.02 -3.59
N MET A 70 -6.49 1.85 -4.30
CA MET A 70 -5.24 1.31 -3.79
C MET A 70 -4.10 2.31 -4.00
N LEU A 71 -3.39 2.65 -2.94
CA LEU A 71 -2.12 3.38 -2.99
C LEU A 71 -0.97 2.38 -3.04
N THR A 72 0.04 2.71 -3.81
CA THR A 72 1.31 1.97 -3.84
C THR A 72 2.44 2.98 -3.90
N ALA A 73 3.42 2.87 -3.03
CA ALA A 73 4.53 3.80 -2.97
C ALA A 73 5.82 3.10 -2.54
N PHE A 74 6.93 3.53 -3.08
CA PHE A 74 8.23 3.36 -2.42
C PHE A 74 8.43 4.49 -1.43
N ALA A 75 9.04 4.17 -0.30
CA ALA A 75 9.35 5.15 0.74
C ALA A 75 10.58 4.69 1.52
N ARG A 76 11.03 5.53 2.44
CA ARG A 76 12.07 5.16 3.41
C ARG A 76 11.49 5.17 4.81
N LEU A 77 11.92 4.21 5.60
CA LEU A 77 11.60 4.12 7.03
C LEU A 77 12.90 3.90 7.79
N GLY A 78 13.33 4.91 8.54
CA GLY A 78 14.63 4.91 9.19
C GLY A 78 15.78 4.77 8.19
N GLY A 79 15.70 5.45 7.05
CA GLY A 79 16.65 5.41 5.94
C GLY A 79 16.58 4.16 5.04
N ARG A 80 15.84 3.11 5.42
CA ARG A 80 15.73 1.87 4.65
C ARG A 80 14.58 1.95 3.65
N THR A 81 14.81 1.52 2.42
CA THR A 81 13.75 1.43 1.40
C THR A 81 12.73 0.37 1.76
N ILE A 82 11.45 0.75 1.69
CA ILE A 82 10.30 -0.12 1.86
C ILE A 82 9.27 0.11 0.76
N GLY A 83 8.45 -0.90 0.50
CA GLY A 83 7.21 -0.75 -0.24
C GLY A 83 6.05 -0.48 0.72
N VAL A 84 5.18 0.47 0.37
CA VAL A 84 3.93 0.71 1.11
C VAL A 84 2.77 0.53 0.15
N TYR A 85 1.81 -0.34 0.47
CA TYR A 85 0.53 -0.36 -0.22
C TYR A 85 -0.62 -0.24 0.78
N ALA A 86 -1.66 0.48 0.38
CA ALA A 86 -2.69 0.89 1.31
C ALA A 86 -4.04 1.07 0.63
N ASN A 87 -5.13 0.77 1.33
CA ASN A 87 -6.46 1.12 0.84
C ASN A 87 -6.69 2.63 0.96
N GLN A 88 -7.40 3.23 -0.01
CA GLN A 88 -7.74 4.67 0.00
C GLN A 88 -9.21 4.91 0.35
N PRO A 89 -9.53 5.19 1.63
CA PRO A 89 -10.92 5.44 2.06
C PRO A 89 -11.58 6.65 1.39
N LYS A 90 -10.78 7.61 0.93
CA LYS A 90 -11.24 8.81 0.23
C LYS A 90 -11.57 8.58 -1.25
N SER A 91 -11.24 7.39 -1.79
CA SER A 91 -11.61 7.03 -3.15
C SER A 91 -13.13 6.89 -3.31
N PRO A 92 -13.67 7.00 -4.54
CA PRO A 92 -15.10 6.77 -4.79
C PRO A 92 -15.61 5.40 -4.30
N LEU A 93 -14.73 4.41 -4.23
CA LEU A 93 -15.03 3.06 -3.75
C LEU A 93 -14.75 2.88 -2.24
N ALA A 94 -14.46 3.96 -1.51
CA ALA A 94 -14.20 3.96 -0.08
C ALA A 94 -13.14 2.91 0.38
N GLY A 95 -12.16 2.65 -0.48
CA GLY A 95 -11.10 1.68 -0.24
C GLY A 95 -11.45 0.24 -0.62
N ALA A 96 -12.61 -0.02 -1.24
CA ALA A 96 -12.94 -1.35 -1.78
C ALA A 96 -11.95 -1.73 -2.91
N ILE A 97 -11.63 -3.01 -2.99
CA ILE A 97 -10.66 -3.52 -3.96
C ILE A 97 -11.43 -3.94 -5.22
N ASP A 98 -11.31 -3.13 -6.27
CA ASP A 98 -11.80 -3.44 -7.63
C ASP A 98 -10.71 -4.16 -8.44
N ALA A 99 -10.98 -4.45 -9.70
CA ALA A 99 -10.06 -5.16 -10.58
C ALA A 99 -8.74 -4.41 -10.75
N ASP A 100 -8.79 -3.09 -10.99
CA ASP A 100 -7.59 -2.26 -11.15
C ASP A 100 -6.77 -2.17 -9.87
N ALA A 101 -7.43 -2.04 -8.71
CA ALA A 101 -6.77 -2.02 -7.40
C ALA A 101 -6.11 -3.36 -7.08
N ALA A 102 -6.76 -4.48 -7.40
CA ALA A 102 -6.21 -5.81 -7.24
C ALA A 102 -4.96 -6.01 -8.11
N ASP A 103 -5.04 -5.66 -9.39
CA ASP A 103 -3.92 -5.77 -10.33
C ASP A 103 -2.75 -4.86 -9.93
N LYS A 104 -3.05 -3.65 -9.46
CA LYS A 104 -2.05 -2.70 -8.95
C LYS A 104 -1.33 -3.26 -7.72
N ALA A 105 -2.08 -3.80 -6.76
CA ALA A 105 -1.51 -4.44 -5.58
C ALA A 105 -0.61 -5.62 -5.94
N ALA A 106 -1.08 -6.53 -6.81
CA ALA A 106 -0.30 -7.70 -7.24
C ALA A 106 1.03 -7.29 -7.86
N ARG A 107 1.00 -6.39 -8.86
CA ARG A 107 2.22 -5.89 -9.51
C ARG A 107 3.18 -5.21 -8.53
N PHE A 108 2.64 -4.48 -7.56
CA PHE A 108 3.46 -3.80 -6.58
C PHE A 108 4.15 -4.76 -5.60
N ILE A 109 3.44 -5.80 -5.16
CA ILE A 109 4.00 -6.85 -4.30
C ILE A 109 5.12 -7.59 -5.04
N GLU A 110 4.88 -7.99 -6.30
CA GLU A 110 5.89 -8.62 -7.16
C GLU A 110 7.12 -7.72 -7.37
N LEU A 111 6.89 -6.41 -7.54
CA LEU A 111 7.95 -5.43 -7.69
C LEU A 111 8.80 -5.31 -6.42
N CYS A 112 8.16 -5.23 -5.24
CA CYS A 112 8.88 -5.19 -3.96
C CYS A 112 9.69 -6.48 -3.74
N ASP A 113 9.11 -7.63 -4.07
CA ASP A 113 9.78 -8.92 -3.93
C ASP A 113 11.01 -9.03 -4.84
N ALA A 114 10.90 -8.56 -6.10
CA ALA A 114 12.00 -8.54 -7.05
C ALA A 114 13.19 -7.67 -6.61
N TYR A 115 12.96 -6.73 -5.72
CA TYR A 115 13.97 -5.78 -5.24
C TYR A 115 14.36 -5.96 -3.78
N ASP A 116 13.91 -7.04 -3.16
CA ASP A 116 14.12 -7.33 -1.73
C ASP A 116 13.66 -6.21 -0.80
N TYR A 117 12.59 -5.48 -1.17
CA TYR A 117 12.03 -4.43 -0.33
C TYR A 117 10.97 -4.99 0.63
N PRO A 118 11.16 -4.84 1.95
CA PRO A 118 10.10 -5.14 2.93
C PRO A 118 8.84 -4.34 2.63
N ILE A 119 7.68 -4.93 2.90
CA ILE A 119 6.39 -4.33 2.57
C ILE A 119 5.64 -3.94 3.83
N VAL A 120 5.08 -2.73 3.85
CA VAL A 120 4.10 -2.28 4.84
C VAL A 120 2.73 -2.18 4.17
N SER A 121 1.74 -2.81 4.75
CA SER A 121 0.34 -2.78 4.31
C SER A 121 -0.52 -2.03 5.30
N LEU A 122 -1.23 -0.98 4.84
CA LEU A 122 -2.15 -0.20 5.66
C LEU A 122 -3.59 -0.54 5.27
N ILE A 123 -4.35 -1.14 6.19
CA ILE A 123 -5.66 -1.73 5.91
C ILE A 123 -6.78 -0.84 6.42
N ASP A 124 -7.61 -0.36 5.51
CA ASP A 124 -8.93 0.22 5.78
C ASP A 124 -9.84 -0.02 4.57
N ASN A 125 -10.41 -1.22 4.45
CA ASN A 125 -11.25 -1.56 3.32
C ASN A 125 -12.55 -2.28 3.72
N PRO A 126 -13.63 -2.09 2.94
CA PRO A 126 -14.89 -2.80 3.11
C PRO A 126 -14.89 -4.20 2.45
N GLY A 127 -13.81 -4.63 1.85
CA GLY A 127 -13.69 -5.87 1.11
C GLY A 127 -13.43 -5.67 -0.38
N TYR A 128 -13.57 -6.74 -1.13
CA TYR A 128 -13.54 -6.70 -2.58
C TYR A 128 -14.86 -6.18 -3.16
N MET A 129 -14.78 -5.57 -4.36
CA MET A 129 -15.98 -5.20 -5.11
C MET A 129 -16.76 -6.45 -5.51
N VAL A 130 -18.09 -6.33 -5.41
CA VAL A 130 -19.05 -7.40 -5.73
C VAL A 130 -20.17 -6.84 -6.61
N GLY A 131 -20.93 -7.72 -7.22
CA GLY A 131 -22.12 -7.38 -7.99
C GLY A 131 -21.98 -7.63 -9.48
N PRO A 132 -23.10 -7.51 -10.25
CA PRO A 132 -23.16 -7.96 -11.64
C PRO A 132 -22.14 -7.30 -12.57
N LYS A 133 -21.76 -6.05 -12.31
CA LYS A 133 -20.72 -5.36 -13.11
C LYS A 133 -19.35 -5.98 -12.82
N ALA A 134 -19.00 -6.13 -11.55
CA ALA A 134 -17.73 -6.73 -11.15
C ALA A 134 -17.57 -8.16 -11.67
N GLU A 135 -18.65 -8.95 -11.63
CA GLU A 135 -18.65 -10.33 -12.17
C GLU A 135 -18.42 -10.35 -13.70
N ARG A 136 -19.08 -9.46 -14.45
CA ARG A 136 -18.85 -9.34 -15.90
C ARG A 136 -17.42 -8.90 -16.23
N ASP A 137 -16.81 -8.08 -15.39
CA ASP A 137 -15.43 -7.62 -15.53
C ASP A 137 -14.40 -8.71 -15.14
N GLY A 138 -14.88 -9.90 -14.70
CA GLY A 138 -14.02 -11.04 -14.35
C GLY A 138 -13.28 -10.86 -13.02
N ILE A 139 -13.92 -10.19 -12.06
CA ILE A 139 -13.34 -9.77 -10.79
C ILE A 139 -12.62 -10.89 -10.03
N ALA A 140 -13.13 -12.13 -10.06
CA ALA A 140 -12.53 -13.26 -9.37
C ALA A 140 -11.09 -13.54 -9.82
N ARG A 141 -10.80 -13.39 -11.12
CA ARG A 141 -9.44 -13.53 -11.67
C ARG A 141 -8.51 -12.45 -11.16
N HIS A 142 -8.99 -11.21 -11.10
CA HIS A 142 -8.21 -10.09 -10.58
C HIS A 142 -7.96 -10.22 -9.08
N HIS A 143 -8.96 -10.68 -8.31
CA HIS A 143 -8.81 -10.92 -6.86
C HIS A 143 -7.80 -12.01 -6.52
N ALA A 144 -7.65 -13.02 -7.37
CA ALA A 144 -6.68 -14.10 -7.17
C ALA A 144 -5.22 -13.61 -7.27
N ARG A 145 -4.94 -12.56 -8.07
CA ARG A 145 -3.59 -12.09 -8.36
C ARG A 145 -2.84 -11.58 -7.12
N PRO A 146 -3.38 -10.64 -6.30
CA PRO A 146 -2.68 -10.20 -5.10
C PRO A 146 -2.52 -11.33 -4.08
N LEU A 147 -3.47 -12.27 -4.00
CA LEU A 147 -3.34 -13.44 -3.13
C LEU A 147 -2.18 -14.34 -3.56
N ALA A 148 -2.04 -14.58 -4.87
CA ALA A 148 -0.92 -15.33 -5.42
C ALA A 148 0.42 -14.61 -5.20
N ALA A 149 0.50 -13.30 -5.48
CA ALA A 149 1.69 -12.49 -5.24
C ALA A 149 2.11 -12.53 -3.76
N LEU A 150 1.15 -12.40 -2.84
CA LEU A 150 1.40 -12.51 -1.41
C LEU A 150 1.85 -13.91 -0.97
N HIS A 151 1.37 -14.96 -1.64
CA HIS A 151 1.79 -16.33 -1.34
C HIS A 151 3.23 -16.60 -1.79
N HIS A 152 3.60 -16.09 -2.95
CA HIS A 152 4.92 -16.35 -3.56
C HIS A 152 6.03 -15.42 -3.07
N ARG A 153 5.69 -14.30 -2.42
CA ARG A 153 6.69 -13.34 -1.95
C ARG A 153 7.66 -13.96 -0.93
N SER A 154 8.91 -13.55 -0.99
CA SER A 154 9.96 -13.89 -0.03
C SER A 154 10.21 -12.78 0.99
N VAL A 155 9.94 -11.52 0.62
CA VAL A 155 10.18 -10.36 1.49
C VAL A 155 9.21 -10.29 2.68
N PRO A 156 9.65 -9.73 3.83
CA PRO A 156 8.77 -9.51 4.97
C PRO A 156 7.59 -8.57 4.63
N LEU A 157 6.42 -8.87 5.18
CA LEU A 157 5.25 -8.02 5.10
C LEU A 157 4.71 -7.74 6.51
N TYR A 158 4.50 -6.46 6.78
CA TYR A 158 3.93 -5.96 8.04
C TYR A 158 2.58 -5.32 7.73
N ALA A 159 1.49 -5.89 8.24
CA ALA A 159 0.15 -5.40 8.01
C ALA A 159 -0.41 -4.70 9.24
N VAL A 160 -0.91 -3.48 9.06
CA VAL A 160 -1.52 -2.67 10.10
C VAL A 160 -2.97 -2.39 9.75
N GLN A 161 -3.89 -2.89 10.56
CA GLN A 161 -5.31 -2.58 10.42
C GLN A 161 -5.63 -1.28 11.14
N LEU A 162 -6.10 -0.27 10.38
CA LEU A 162 -6.46 1.04 10.91
C LEU A 162 -7.93 1.10 11.32
N ARG A 163 -8.86 0.70 10.43
CA ARG A 163 -10.30 0.70 10.73
C ARG A 163 -11.00 -0.55 10.17
N LYS A 164 -11.49 -0.46 8.91
CA LYS A 164 -12.28 -1.54 8.27
C LYS A 164 -11.37 -2.63 7.72
N ALA A 165 -11.79 -3.88 7.93
CA ALA A 165 -11.12 -5.04 7.35
C ALA A 165 -12.18 -6.15 7.18
N TYR A 166 -12.99 -6.07 6.10
CA TYR A 166 -14.14 -6.95 5.94
C TYR A 166 -13.94 -7.98 4.82
N GLY A 167 -14.57 -9.14 5.01
CA GLY A 167 -14.59 -10.22 4.02
C GLY A 167 -13.20 -10.73 3.66
N LEU A 168 -12.96 -10.92 2.38
CA LEU A 168 -11.67 -11.38 1.85
C LEU A 168 -10.64 -10.24 1.68
N GLY A 169 -11.05 -8.97 1.83
CA GLY A 169 -10.17 -7.80 1.68
C GLY A 169 -8.91 -7.83 2.53
N PRO A 170 -8.98 -8.14 3.84
CA PRO A 170 -7.81 -8.28 4.69
C PRO A 170 -6.78 -9.29 4.17
N TYR A 171 -7.21 -10.38 3.58
CA TYR A 171 -6.29 -11.39 3.02
C TYR A 171 -5.49 -10.87 1.82
N ALA A 172 -6.10 -10.00 1.01
CA ALA A 172 -5.39 -9.31 -0.08
C ALA A 172 -4.39 -8.27 0.43
N MET A 173 -4.52 -7.86 1.69
CA MET A 173 -3.68 -6.83 2.29
C MET A 173 -2.63 -7.42 3.25
N SER A 174 -2.84 -8.61 3.80
CA SER A 174 -1.93 -9.19 4.79
C SER A 174 -1.38 -10.57 4.41
N GLY A 175 -1.94 -11.20 3.40
CA GLY A 175 -1.66 -12.59 3.08
C GLY A 175 -2.31 -13.56 4.06
N TRP A 176 -2.32 -14.84 3.69
CA TRP A 176 -2.86 -15.93 4.49
C TRP A 176 -1.73 -16.58 5.32
N GLY A 177 -1.78 -16.43 6.63
CA GLY A 177 -0.95 -17.23 7.55
C GLY A 177 0.52 -16.80 7.72
N SER A 178 0.97 -15.70 7.10
CA SER A 178 2.35 -15.22 7.23
C SER A 178 2.52 -13.99 8.14
N ALA A 179 1.44 -13.45 8.68
CA ALA A 179 1.53 -12.34 9.62
C ALA A 179 2.02 -12.86 10.97
N ARG A 180 3.25 -12.53 11.37
CA ARG A 180 3.59 -12.53 12.79
C ARG A 180 2.69 -11.48 13.44
N ARG A 181 1.77 -11.91 14.29
CA ARG A 181 1.04 -11.00 15.18
C ARG A 181 2.06 -10.48 16.20
N VAL A 182 2.24 -9.19 16.19
CA VAL A 182 2.94 -8.48 17.26
C VAL A 182 1.92 -8.15 18.34
#